data_2210510a973a6d664236ae6848df72b0
#
_entry.id   2210510a973a6d664236ae6848df72b0
#
_cell.length_a   1.000
_cell.length_b   1.000
_cell.length_c   1.000
_cell.angle_alpha   90.00
_cell.angle_beta   90.00
_cell.angle_gamma   90.00
#
_symmetry.space_group_name_H-M   'P 1'
#
loop_
_entity.id
_entity.type
_entity.pdbx_description
1 polymer ?
#
loop_
_entity_poly.entity_id
_entity_poly.type
_entity_poly.pdbx_seq_one_letter_code
_entity_poly.pdbx_strand_id
1 'polypeptide(L)'
;MSVVEKQERSLAEAVAVLVEAIHQSFSMVTTRPLPPYEDEDFALEVRIPADMDRDEVMNACIQHAISIEDAFGFAILTRVKKT
;
A
#
# COMPACT_ATOMS: atom_id res chain seq x y z
N MET A 1 0.16 -9.02 -28.17
CA MET A 1 -0.17 -8.52 -27.54
C MET A 1 -0.15 -8.72 -26.18
N SER A 2 0.13 -9.74 -25.67
CA SER A 2 0.15 -9.97 -24.29
C SER A 2 1.19 -9.17 -23.56
N VAL A 3 2.27 -8.81 -24.19
CA VAL A 3 3.27 -8.02 -23.55
C VAL A 3 2.69 -6.68 -23.09
N VAL A 4 1.92 -6.08 -23.96
CA VAL A 4 1.30 -4.82 -23.64
C VAL A 4 0.34 -4.98 -22.50
N GLU A 5 -0.46 -6.02 -22.53
CA GLU A 5 -1.39 -6.23 -21.47
C GLU A 5 -0.72 -6.41 -20.15
N LYS A 6 0.41 -7.17 -20.16
CA LYS A 6 1.09 -7.36 -18.95
C LYS A 6 1.57 -6.06 -18.40
N GLN A 7 2.05 -5.18 -19.23
CA GLN A 7 2.57 -3.92 -18.78
C GLN A 7 1.48 -2.99 -18.35
N GLU A 8 0.26 -3.31 -18.72
CA GLU A 8 -0.81 -2.45 -18.34
C GLU A 8 -1.45 -2.83 -17.04
N ARG A 9 -0.87 -3.73 -16.30
CA ARG A 9 -1.32 -3.91 -14.94
C ARG A 9 -1.12 -2.58 -14.27
N SER A 10 -2.20 -1.92 -13.98
CA SER A 10 -2.16 -0.51 -13.67
C SER A 10 -1.76 -0.26 -12.23
N LEU A 11 -1.32 0.96 -11.99
CA LEU A 11 -1.05 1.40 -10.62
C LEU A 11 -2.30 1.29 -9.77
N ALA A 12 -3.46 1.58 -10.33
CA ALA A 12 -4.71 1.48 -9.57
C ALA A 12 -4.95 0.05 -9.11
N GLU A 13 -4.64 -0.91 -9.96
CA GLU A 13 -4.80 -2.31 -9.58
C GLU A 13 -3.83 -2.68 -8.46
N ALA A 14 -2.59 -2.22 -8.57
CA ALA A 14 -1.60 -2.50 -7.52
C ALA A 14 -2.04 -1.90 -6.19
N VAL A 15 -2.55 -0.68 -6.21
CA VAL A 15 -3.01 -0.02 -5.00
C VAL A 15 -4.20 -0.76 -4.41
N ALA A 16 -5.12 -1.22 -5.25
CA ALA A 16 -6.29 -1.96 -4.76
C ALA A 16 -5.87 -3.24 -4.06
N VAL A 17 -4.91 -3.96 -4.64
CA VAL A 17 -4.44 -5.20 -4.03
C VAL A 17 -3.75 -4.91 -2.69
N LEU A 18 -2.95 -3.85 -2.65
CA LEU A 18 -2.28 -3.47 -1.42
C LEU A 18 -3.27 -3.08 -0.34
N VAL A 19 -4.26 -2.27 -0.68
CA VAL A 19 -5.26 -1.83 0.29
C VAL A 19 -6.02 -3.03 0.83
N GLU A 20 -6.39 -3.94 -0.04
CA GLU A 20 -7.10 -5.13 0.40
C GLU A 20 -6.26 -5.97 1.35
N ALA A 21 -4.97 -6.14 1.05
CA ALA A 21 -4.09 -6.91 1.91
C ALA A 21 -3.96 -6.27 3.29
N ILE A 22 -3.87 -4.95 3.32
CA ILE A 22 -3.76 -4.24 4.59
C ILE A 22 -5.05 -4.42 5.39
N HIS A 23 -6.20 -4.29 4.75
CA HIS A 23 -7.47 -4.41 5.47
C HIS A 23 -7.74 -5.85 5.93
N GLN A 24 -7.22 -6.83 5.21
CA GLN A 24 -7.35 -8.20 5.67
C GLN A 24 -6.46 -8.47 6.87
N SER A 25 -5.32 -7.80 6.95
CA SER A 25 -4.44 -7.95 8.10
C SER A 25 -4.93 -7.16 9.30
N PHE A 26 -5.51 -6.00 9.06
CA PHE A 26 -5.94 -5.11 10.13
C PHE A 26 -7.28 -4.49 9.76
N SER A 27 -8.36 -5.10 10.24
CA SER A 27 -9.69 -4.68 9.80
C SER A 27 -10.11 -3.31 10.36
N MET A 28 -9.41 -2.83 11.38
CA MET A 28 -9.82 -1.57 12.02
C MET A 28 -9.13 -0.35 11.46
N VAL A 29 -8.28 -0.51 10.45
CA VAL A 29 -7.56 0.63 9.88
C VAL A 29 -8.36 1.24 8.74
N THR A 30 -8.05 2.50 8.44
CA THR A 30 -8.57 3.15 7.25
C THR A 30 -7.40 3.59 6.39
N THR A 31 -7.62 3.68 5.09
CA THR A 31 -6.56 4.04 4.17
C THR A 31 -7.04 5.17 3.28
N ARG A 32 -6.12 6.02 2.85
CA ARG A 32 -6.45 7.04 1.87
C ARG A 32 -5.20 7.41 1.09
N PRO A 33 -5.37 7.82 -0.17
CA PRO A 33 -4.22 8.20 -0.98
C PRO A 33 -3.63 9.53 -0.53
N LEU A 34 -2.32 9.65 -0.72
CA LEU A 34 -1.61 10.88 -0.50
C LEU A 34 -0.89 11.24 -1.80
N PRO A 35 -0.57 12.51 -2.02
CA PRO A 35 0.25 12.86 -3.18
C PRO A 35 1.62 12.21 -3.07
N PRO A 36 2.18 11.72 -4.16
CA PRO A 36 3.53 11.17 -4.13
C PRO A 36 4.52 12.26 -3.71
N TYR A 37 5.48 11.87 -2.92
CA TYR A 37 6.39 12.84 -2.33
C TYR A 37 7.75 12.87 -3.01
N GLU A 38 8.33 11.74 -3.27
CA GLU A 38 9.64 11.68 -3.90
C GLU A 38 9.61 10.79 -5.13
N ASP A 39 10.23 9.64 -5.04
CA ASP A 39 10.34 8.75 -6.19
C ASP A 39 9.29 7.68 -6.25
N GLU A 40 8.44 7.60 -5.25
CA GLU A 40 7.43 6.55 -5.26
C GLU A 40 6.37 6.84 -6.31
N ASP A 41 5.76 5.77 -6.80
CA ASP A 41 4.68 5.89 -7.77
C ASP A 41 3.37 6.27 -7.11
N PHE A 42 3.22 5.97 -5.83
CA PHE A 42 2.00 6.24 -5.11
C PHE A 42 2.30 6.31 -3.62
N ALA A 43 1.54 7.08 -2.89
CA ALA A 43 1.68 7.16 -1.43
C ALA A 43 0.33 6.90 -0.80
N LEU A 44 0.35 6.12 0.28
CA LEU A 44 -0.88 5.70 0.95
C LEU A 44 -0.75 5.96 2.44
N GLU A 45 -1.75 6.64 3.01
CA GLU A 45 -1.80 6.84 4.44
C GLU A 45 -2.64 5.73 5.06
N VAL A 46 -2.13 5.12 6.12
CA VAL A 46 -2.85 4.09 6.86
C VAL A 46 -3.10 4.64 8.26
N ARG A 47 -4.37 4.90 8.59
CA ARG A 47 -4.73 5.42 9.89
C ARG A 47 -5.16 4.30 10.79
N ILE A 48 -4.62 4.28 12.00
CA ILE A 48 -4.87 3.21 12.95
C ILE A 48 -5.44 3.79 14.23
N PRO A 49 -6.22 2.99 14.97
CA PRO A 49 -6.69 3.41 16.28
C PRO A 49 -5.52 3.66 17.23
N ALA A 50 -5.75 4.48 18.22
CA ALA A 50 -4.69 4.92 19.14
C ALA A 50 -4.10 3.76 19.92
N ASP A 51 -4.88 2.70 20.14
CA ASP A 51 -4.41 1.58 20.95
C ASP A 51 -3.71 0.50 20.12
N MET A 52 -3.56 0.67 18.82
CA MET A 52 -2.83 -0.29 18.02
C MET A 52 -1.34 0.06 18.02
N ASP A 53 -0.52 -0.99 17.88
CA ASP A 53 0.93 -0.81 17.83
C ASP A 53 1.32 -0.31 16.43
N ARG A 54 1.78 0.93 16.37
CA ARG A 54 2.13 1.54 15.11
C ARG A 54 3.26 0.80 14.39
N ASP A 55 4.23 0.32 15.15
CA ASP A 55 5.37 -0.35 14.53
C ASP A 55 4.97 -1.68 13.92
N GLU A 56 4.07 -2.39 14.56
CA GLU A 56 3.60 -3.65 14.01
C GLU A 56 2.86 -3.43 12.70
N VAL A 57 2.00 -2.43 12.67
CA VAL A 57 1.25 -2.14 11.46
C VAL A 57 2.19 -1.64 10.37
N MET A 58 3.16 -0.81 10.73
CA MET A 58 4.09 -0.28 9.75
C MET A 58 4.91 -1.40 9.12
N ASN A 59 5.40 -2.32 9.93
CA ASN A 59 6.19 -3.43 9.40
C ASN A 59 5.37 -4.28 8.45
N ALA A 60 4.12 -4.56 8.78
CA ALA A 60 3.27 -5.35 7.91
C ALA A 60 2.98 -4.60 6.61
N CYS A 61 2.75 -3.30 6.68
CA CYS A 61 2.49 -2.50 5.49
C CYS A 61 3.71 -2.49 4.57
N ILE A 62 4.91 -2.38 5.15
CA ILE A 62 6.13 -2.41 4.36
C ILE A 62 6.27 -3.74 3.64
N GLN A 63 5.98 -4.85 4.34
CA GLN A 63 6.08 -6.16 3.71
C GLN A 63 5.09 -6.30 2.56
N HIS A 64 3.86 -5.82 2.75
CA HIS A 64 2.88 -5.86 1.68
C HIS A 64 3.31 -4.98 0.51
N ALA A 65 3.88 -3.81 0.80
CA ALA A 65 4.31 -2.91 -0.27
C ALA A 65 5.46 -3.51 -1.07
N ILE A 66 6.37 -4.22 -0.40
CA ILE A 66 7.47 -4.88 -1.08
C ILE A 66 6.92 -5.96 -2.01
N SER A 67 5.95 -6.74 -1.54
CA SER A 67 5.34 -7.77 -2.37
C SER A 67 4.67 -7.17 -3.59
N ILE A 68 4.01 -6.02 -3.43
CA ILE A 68 3.36 -5.34 -4.54
C ILE A 68 4.39 -4.84 -5.54
N GLU A 69 5.50 -4.29 -5.04
CA GLU A 69 6.54 -3.82 -5.94
C GLU A 69 7.11 -4.98 -6.74
N ASP A 70 7.32 -6.12 -6.10
CA ASP A 70 7.84 -7.28 -6.81
C ASP A 70 6.87 -7.79 -7.86
N ALA A 71 5.59 -7.76 -7.57
CA ALA A 71 4.59 -8.33 -8.45
C ALA A 71 4.17 -7.38 -9.56
N PHE A 72 4.07 -6.09 -9.26
CA PHE A 72 3.52 -5.11 -10.19
C PHE A 72 4.54 -4.13 -10.73
N GLY A 73 5.67 -3.97 -10.06
CA GLY A 73 6.69 -3.05 -10.51
C GLY A 73 6.46 -1.61 -10.09
N PHE A 74 5.56 -1.36 -9.14
CA PHE A 74 5.31 0.00 -8.67
C PHE A 74 5.78 0.16 -7.23
N ALA A 75 6.43 1.27 -6.96
CA ALA A 75 6.88 1.60 -5.61
C ALA A 75 5.78 2.37 -4.90
N ILE A 76 5.26 1.83 -3.82
CA ILE A 76 4.19 2.45 -3.07
C ILE A 76 4.69 2.70 -1.65
N LEU A 77 4.66 3.96 -1.25
CA LEU A 77 5.06 4.36 0.09
C LEU A 77 3.83 4.29 1.00
N THR A 78 3.98 3.62 2.14
CA THR A 78 2.90 3.58 3.13
C THR A 78 3.33 4.38 4.35
N ARG A 79 2.42 5.19 4.86
CA ARG A 79 2.66 6.00 6.05
C ARG A 79 1.60 5.68 7.07
N VAL A 80 2.02 5.20 8.23
CA VAL A 80 1.09 4.81 9.28
C VAL A 80 0.97 5.95 10.27
N LYS A 81 -0.28 6.31 10.59
CA LYS A 81 -0.55 7.42 11.46
C LYS A 81 -1.64 7.05 12.44
N LYS A 82 -1.43 7.35 13.71
CA LYS A 82 -2.47 7.12 14.70
C LYS A 82 -3.49 8.24 14.66
N THR A 83 -4.71 7.90 14.91
CA THR A 83 -5.78 8.90 14.96
C THR A 83 -5.80 9.62 16.30
#